data_f5c8b4de5f78643dd277e22f1890338a
#
_entry.id   f5c8b4de5f78643dd277e22f1890338a
#
_cell.length_a   1.000
_cell.length_b   1.000
_cell.length_c   1.000
_cell.angle_alpha   90.00
_cell.angle_beta   90.00
_cell.angle_gamma   90.00
#
_symmetry.space_group_name_H-M   'P 1'
#
loop_
_entity.id
_entity.type
_entity.pdbx_description
1 polymer ?
#
loop_
_entity_poly.entity_id
_entity_poly.type
_entity_poly.pdbx_seq_one_letter_code
_entity_poly.pdbx_strand_id
1 'polypeptide(L)'
;DTLVMFLSDNGACHEGGPLGNDRDKGRGGPLGGPDSYQTYGLSWSNAGNTPFRRHKHWVHEGGISTPLIVHWPGHTSPGSIVGDVGHVIDFMPTCCEVAEADYPEEFERHAIRPMEGKSRASAFEGRGREPHDILHWAHEGNHAIRSGKWKLVMEDGKPWELYDIEADRTELNDLASAKPELVAELRGEFEEWARRVGV
;
A
#
# COMPACT_ATOMS: atom_id res chain seq x y z
N ASP A 1 -7.43 25.62 7.74
CA ASP A 1 -6.16 25.55 6.99
C ASP A 1 -5.29 24.34 7.36
N THR A 2 -5.91 23.18 7.68
CA THR A 2 -5.15 21.99 8.02
C THR A 2 -5.64 20.80 7.20
N LEU A 3 -4.73 20.17 6.45
CA LEU A 3 -4.95 18.88 5.81
C LEU A 3 -4.61 17.77 6.81
N VAL A 4 -5.57 16.90 7.11
CA VAL A 4 -5.36 15.69 7.91
C VAL A 4 -5.55 14.48 7.03
N MET A 5 -4.55 13.61 6.98
CA MET A 5 -4.59 12.32 6.31
C MET A 5 -4.42 11.21 7.35
N PHE A 6 -5.33 10.24 7.35
CA PHE A 6 -5.30 9.10 8.26
C PHE A 6 -5.45 7.79 7.49
N LEU A 7 -4.54 6.86 7.73
CA LEU A 7 -4.55 5.52 7.12
C LEU A 7 -3.92 4.51 8.07
N SER A 8 -4.13 3.22 7.79
CA SER A 8 -3.25 2.17 8.29
C SER A 8 -2.06 2.02 7.34
N ASP A 9 -0.87 1.84 7.86
CA ASP A 9 0.37 1.71 7.07
C ASP A 9 0.46 0.38 6.29
N ASN A 10 -0.26 -0.63 6.73
CA ASN A 10 -0.37 -1.96 6.12
C ASN A 10 -1.67 -2.66 6.58
N GLY A 11 -1.90 -3.86 6.07
CA GLY A 11 -2.97 -4.71 6.56
C GLY A 11 -2.78 -5.14 8.01
N ALA A 12 -3.82 -5.71 8.61
CA ALA A 12 -3.81 -6.10 10.02
C ALA A 12 -2.71 -7.12 10.36
N CYS A 13 -2.14 -7.00 11.55
CA CYS A 13 -1.03 -7.82 12.01
C CYS A 13 -1.48 -9.23 12.45
N HIS A 14 -0.97 -10.26 11.80
CA HIS A 14 -1.29 -11.67 12.06
C HIS A 14 -0.45 -12.34 13.15
N GLU A 15 0.56 -11.66 13.65
CA GLU A 15 1.51 -12.21 14.60
C GLU A 15 0.84 -12.64 15.92
N GLY A 16 1.51 -13.53 16.67
CA GLY A 16 1.05 -13.98 18.00
C GLY A 16 0.10 -15.18 18.00
N GLY A 17 0.03 -15.93 16.89
CA GLY A 17 -0.80 -17.13 16.77
C GLY A 17 -2.27 -16.84 16.44
N PRO A 18 -3.19 -17.80 16.60
CA PRO A 18 -4.57 -17.64 16.13
C PRO A 18 -5.34 -16.49 16.75
N LEU A 19 -5.07 -16.17 18.02
CA LEU A 19 -5.79 -15.13 18.79
C LEU A 19 -4.96 -13.91 19.09
N GLY A 20 -3.72 -13.86 18.57
CA GLY A 20 -2.78 -12.81 18.92
C GLY A 20 -2.21 -12.96 20.32
N ASN A 21 -1.36 -12.03 20.72
CA ASN A 21 -0.85 -11.93 22.07
C ASN A 21 -0.41 -10.50 22.41
N ASP A 22 -0.18 -10.26 23.69
CA ASP A 22 0.56 -9.11 24.16
C ASP A 22 2.04 -9.50 24.30
N ARG A 23 2.90 -8.98 23.43
CA ARG A 23 4.35 -9.32 23.45
C ARG A 23 5.05 -8.81 24.68
N ASP A 24 4.54 -7.77 25.31
CA ASP A 24 5.09 -7.18 26.53
C ASP A 24 4.47 -7.76 27.80
N LYS A 25 4.32 -9.09 27.85
CA LYS A 25 3.94 -9.78 29.08
C LYS A 25 4.93 -9.40 30.20
N GLY A 26 4.53 -8.49 31.06
CA GLY A 26 5.36 -8.03 32.16
C GLY A 26 5.33 -6.53 32.43
N ARG A 27 4.90 -5.72 31.47
CA ARG A 27 4.65 -4.28 31.71
C ARG A 27 3.30 -4.02 32.35
N GLY A 28 2.33 -4.96 32.20
CA GLY A 28 1.07 -4.95 32.98
C GLY A 28 0.13 -3.78 32.70
N GLY A 29 0.33 -3.07 31.61
CA GLY A 29 -0.53 -1.97 31.19
C GLY A 29 -1.89 -2.43 30.65
N PRO A 30 -2.91 -1.56 30.63
CA PRO A 30 -4.17 -1.85 30.00
C PRO A 30 -3.99 -2.00 28.48
N LEU A 31 -4.81 -2.85 27.85
CA LEU A 31 -4.80 -3.05 26.40
C LEU A 31 -4.91 -1.72 25.65
N GLY A 32 -3.99 -1.50 24.70
CA GLY A 32 -3.91 -0.25 23.94
C GLY A 32 -3.23 0.91 24.69
N GLY A 33 -2.78 0.69 25.92
CA GLY A 33 -1.98 1.66 26.67
C GLY A 33 -0.50 1.66 26.24
N PRO A 34 0.30 2.60 26.76
CA PRO A 34 1.72 2.75 26.38
C PRO A 34 2.59 1.55 26.79
N ASP A 35 2.13 0.75 27.74
CA ASP A 35 2.82 -0.44 28.24
C ASP A 35 2.22 -1.75 27.69
N SER A 36 1.47 -1.68 26.59
CA SER A 36 0.86 -2.82 25.93
C SER A 36 1.31 -2.89 24.46
N TYR A 37 1.59 -4.10 23.98
CA TYR A 37 1.93 -4.37 22.58
C TYR A 37 1.06 -5.51 22.05
N GLN A 38 -0.14 -5.17 21.64
CA GLN A 38 -1.12 -6.13 21.16
C GLN A 38 -0.93 -6.47 19.70
N THR A 39 -1.09 -7.76 19.37
CA THR A 39 -1.24 -8.24 17.99
C THR A 39 -2.64 -8.80 17.80
N TYR A 40 -3.19 -8.71 16.59
CA TYR A 40 -4.50 -9.28 16.26
C TYR A 40 -4.49 -10.80 16.26
N GLY A 41 -3.37 -11.40 15.88
CA GLY A 41 -3.31 -12.79 15.53
C GLY A 41 -3.99 -13.13 14.20
N LEU A 42 -3.79 -14.36 13.76
CA LEU A 42 -4.19 -14.79 12.41
C LEU A 42 -5.69 -14.62 12.13
N SER A 43 -6.54 -15.03 13.07
CA SER A 43 -8.00 -15.02 12.85
C SER A 43 -8.56 -13.60 12.72
N TRP A 44 -8.13 -12.70 13.60
CA TRP A 44 -8.61 -11.33 13.60
C TRP A 44 -7.99 -10.48 12.48
N SER A 45 -6.73 -10.74 12.10
CA SER A 45 -6.12 -10.05 10.96
C SER A 45 -6.86 -10.40 9.66
N ASN A 46 -7.25 -11.66 9.51
CA ASN A 46 -8.04 -12.09 8.36
C ASN A 46 -9.45 -11.46 8.36
N ALA A 47 -10.11 -11.42 9.52
CA ALA A 47 -11.41 -10.78 9.66
C ALA A 47 -11.34 -9.27 9.38
N GLY A 48 -10.31 -8.59 9.89
CA GLY A 48 -10.10 -7.14 9.71
C GLY A 48 -9.78 -6.73 8.28
N ASN A 49 -9.21 -7.62 7.47
CA ASN A 49 -8.87 -7.36 6.07
C ASN A 49 -9.95 -7.83 5.07
N THR A 50 -11.02 -8.46 5.55
CA THR A 50 -12.10 -8.94 4.68
C THR A 50 -12.66 -7.81 3.80
N PRO A 51 -12.88 -8.03 2.48
CA PRO A 51 -12.81 -9.34 1.77
C PRO A 51 -11.44 -9.67 1.14
N PHE A 52 -10.41 -8.91 1.41
CA PHE A 52 -9.11 -9.04 0.76
C PHE A 52 -8.31 -10.23 1.29
N ARG A 53 -7.55 -10.83 0.39
CA ARG A 53 -6.69 -11.97 0.68
C ARG A 53 -5.42 -11.54 1.41
N ARG A 54 -4.95 -12.33 2.38
CA ARG A 54 -3.75 -12.10 3.19
C ARG A 54 -3.89 -10.90 4.16
N HIS A 55 -2.78 -10.44 4.72
CA HIS A 55 -2.68 -9.43 5.76
C HIS A 55 -1.25 -8.89 5.80
N LYS A 56 -0.88 -8.06 6.79
CA LYS A 56 0.48 -7.54 6.98
C LYS A 56 1.53 -8.60 6.69
N HIS A 57 2.63 -8.24 6.07
CA HIS A 57 3.75 -9.03 5.55
C HIS A 57 3.60 -9.36 4.05
N TRP A 58 2.42 -9.75 3.57
CA TRP A 58 2.20 -10.05 2.16
C TRP A 58 1.85 -8.80 1.35
N VAL A 59 2.16 -8.86 0.05
CA VAL A 59 1.85 -7.78 -0.90
C VAL A 59 0.59 -8.07 -1.74
N HIS A 60 -0.21 -9.06 -1.30
CA HIS A 60 -1.59 -9.23 -1.73
C HIS A 60 -2.47 -8.08 -1.19
N GLU A 61 -3.67 -7.89 -1.75
CA GLU A 61 -4.53 -6.75 -1.38
C GLU A 61 -4.74 -6.60 0.14
N GLY A 62 -4.93 -7.71 0.87
CA GLY A 62 -5.11 -7.65 2.33
C GLY A 62 -3.89 -7.16 3.10
N GLY A 63 -2.69 -7.17 2.50
CA GLY A 63 -1.48 -6.63 3.11
C GLY A 63 -1.19 -5.17 2.77
N ILE A 64 -1.66 -4.69 1.61
CA ILE A 64 -1.28 -3.38 1.06
C ILE A 64 -2.44 -2.42 0.80
N SER A 65 -3.67 -2.92 0.58
CA SER A 65 -4.81 -2.07 0.24
C SER A 65 -5.52 -1.58 1.50
N THR A 66 -5.12 -0.41 1.97
CA THR A 66 -5.70 0.23 3.15
C THR A 66 -6.50 1.48 2.75
N PRO A 67 -7.62 1.79 3.43
CA PRO A 67 -8.35 3.03 3.18
C PRO A 67 -7.56 4.24 3.67
N LEU A 68 -7.65 5.33 2.91
CA LEU A 68 -7.16 6.65 3.30
C LEU A 68 -8.36 7.55 3.63
N ILE A 69 -8.37 8.12 4.82
CA ILE A 69 -9.34 9.15 5.21
C ILE A 69 -8.66 10.51 5.10
N VAL A 70 -9.33 11.44 4.41
CA VAL A 70 -8.83 12.80 4.22
C VAL A 70 -9.84 13.80 4.78
N HIS A 71 -9.35 14.70 5.61
CA HIS A 71 -10.11 15.83 6.12
C HIS A 71 -9.35 17.13 5.79
N TRP A 72 -9.93 17.91 4.87
CA TRP A 72 -9.36 19.18 4.42
C TRP A 72 -10.49 20.21 4.21
N PRO A 73 -10.86 20.94 5.27
CA PRO A 73 -11.97 21.87 5.24
C PRO A 73 -11.84 22.90 4.12
N GLY A 74 -12.93 23.11 3.37
CA GLY A 74 -12.95 24.03 2.22
C GLY A 74 -12.43 23.43 0.90
N HIS A 75 -11.81 22.24 0.94
CA HIS A 75 -11.28 21.54 -0.23
C HIS A 75 -11.95 20.18 -0.48
N THR A 76 -12.11 19.36 0.54
CA THR A 76 -12.78 18.05 0.42
C THR A 76 -14.29 18.19 0.57
N SER A 77 -15.06 17.53 -0.30
CA SER A 77 -16.51 17.41 -0.13
C SER A 77 -16.85 16.43 0.99
N PRO A 78 -17.66 16.82 1.99
CA PRO A 78 -18.04 15.94 3.09
C PRO A 78 -18.74 14.66 2.59
N GLY A 79 -18.32 13.50 3.12
CA GLY A 79 -18.93 12.20 2.79
C GLY A 79 -18.63 11.66 1.39
N SER A 80 -17.77 12.32 0.62
CA SER A 80 -17.33 11.81 -0.68
C SER A 80 -16.46 10.56 -0.54
N ILE A 81 -16.59 9.66 -1.51
CA ILE A 81 -15.74 8.47 -1.65
C ILE A 81 -15.05 8.55 -3.00
N VAL A 82 -13.72 8.45 -3.01
CA VAL A 82 -12.89 8.50 -4.21
C VAL A 82 -12.25 7.12 -4.39
N GLY A 83 -12.44 6.53 -5.58
CA GLY A 83 -11.92 5.21 -5.91
C GLY A 83 -10.53 5.21 -6.55
N ASP A 84 -9.88 6.37 -6.64
CA ASP A 84 -8.55 6.49 -7.26
C ASP A 84 -7.50 5.74 -6.45
N VAL A 85 -6.71 4.95 -7.16
CA VAL A 85 -5.58 4.22 -6.56
C VAL A 85 -4.52 5.19 -6.09
N GLY A 86 -4.11 5.08 -4.83
CA GLY A 86 -2.99 5.81 -4.26
C GLY A 86 -1.88 4.89 -3.78
N HIS A 87 -0.73 5.48 -3.55
CA HIS A 87 0.41 4.81 -2.95
C HIS A 87 1.06 5.73 -1.90
N VAL A 88 1.76 5.15 -0.93
CA VAL A 88 2.43 5.95 0.12
C VAL A 88 3.45 6.95 -0.44
N ILE A 89 4.04 6.65 -1.61
CA ILE A 89 4.96 7.58 -2.29
C ILE A 89 4.29 8.89 -2.73
N ASP A 90 2.96 8.93 -2.79
CA ASP A 90 2.17 10.09 -3.21
C ASP A 90 2.07 11.16 -2.11
N PHE A 91 2.35 10.82 -0.86
CA PHE A 91 2.19 11.77 0.25
C PHE A 91 3.17 12.94 0.16
N MET A 92 4.45 12.67 -0.14
CA MET A 92 5.44 13.74 -0.24
C MET A 92 5.09 14.76 -1.35
N PRO A 93 4.84 14.36 -2.61
CA PRO A 93 4.43 15.32 -3.64
C PRO A 93 3.10 16.01 -3.31
N THR A 94 2.16 15.35 -2.61
CA THR A 94 0.93 16.00 -2.15
C THR A 94 1.23 17.08 -1.12
N CYS A 95 2.10 16.79 -0.14
CA CYS A 95 2.50 17.77 0.87
C CYS A 95 3.23 18.96 0.23
N CYS A 96 4.13 18.71 -0.72
CA CYS A 96 4.84 19.77 -1.43
C CYS A 96 3.86 20.69 -2.19
N GLU A 97 2.91 20.12 -2.93
CA GLU A 97 1.92 20.89 -3.67
C GLU A 97 1.04 21.72 -2.74
N VAL A 98 0.49 21.12 -1.68
CA VAL A 98 -0.40 21.80 -0.73
C VAL A 98 0.32 22.90 0.06
N ALA A 99 1.60 22.72 0.34
CA ALA A 99 2.43 23.68 1.05
C ALA A 99 3.11 24.72 0.14
N GLU A 100 2.90 24.63 -1.18
CA GLU A 100 3.61 25.43 -2.19
C GLU A 100 5.13 25.38 -1.98
N ALA A 101 5.65 24.19 -1.65
CA ALA A 101 7.06 23.95 -1.34
C ALA A 101 7.76 23.19 -2.46
N ASP A 102 8.92 23.66 -2.85
CA ASP A 102 9.79 22.96 -3.78
C ASP A 102 10.44 21.75 -3.13
N TYR A 103 10.45 20.62 -3.84
CA TYR A 103 11.25 19.47 -3.43
C TYR A 103 12.69 19.67 -3.90
N PRO A 104 13.69 19.73 -3.02
CA PRO A 104 15.04 20.07 -3.39
C PRO A 104 15.73 18.90 -4.15
N GLU A 105 16.63 19.26 -5.07
CA GLU A 105 17.49 18.28 -5.77
C GLU A 105 18.69 17.86 -4.92
N GLU A 106 19.07 18.67 -3.94
CA GLU A 106 20.22 18.47 -3.08
C GLU A 106 19.91 18.87 -1.64
N PHE A 107 20.42 18.08 -0.68
CA PHE A 107 20.39 18.41 0.75
C PHE A 107 21.79 18.19 1.36
N GLU A 108 22.34 19.18 2.04
CA GLU A 108 23.70 19.16 2.64
C GLU A 108 24.81 18.70 1.67
N ARG A 109 24.72 19.14 0.41
CA ARG A 109 25.64 18.77 -0.69
C ARG A 109 25.56 17.32 -1.15
N HIS A 110 24.49 16.61 -0.80
CA HIS A 110 24.19 15.28 -1.30
C HIS A 110 22.97 15.34 -2.23
N ALA A 111 23.12 14.81 -3.43
CA ALA A 111 21.98 14.64 -4.34
C ALA A 111 20.92 13.74 -3.69
N ILE A 112 19.67 14.17 -3.70
CA ILE A 112 18.54 13.39 -3.20
C ILE A 112 17.80 12.72 -4.35
N ARG A 113 17.17 11.60 -4.05
CA ARG A 113 16.38 10.88 -5.06
C ARG A 113 15.14 11.70 -5.44
N PRO A 114 14.81 11.82 -6.72
CA PRO A 114 13.58 12.46 -7.15
C PRO A 114 12.36 11.71 -6.60
N MET A 115 11.26 12.43 -6.41
CA MET A 115 9.98 11.82 -6.05
C MET A 115 9.45 10.99 -7.21
N GLU A 116 9.00 9.77 -6.91
CA GLU A 116 8.33 8.88 -7.89
C GLU A 116 6.79 8.93 -7.76
N GLY A 117 6.29 9.49 -6.66
CA GLY A 117 4.85 9.66 -6.41
C GLY A 117 4.24 10.78 -7.24
N LYS A 118 2.92 10.75 -7.31
CA LYS A 118 2.08 11.78 -7.95
C LYS A 118 1.17 12.42 -6.90
N SER A 119 1.07 13.74 -6.87
CA SER A 119 0.20 14.43 -5.91
C SER A 119 -1.26 13.96 -6.00
N ARG A 120 -1.91 13.94 -4.85
CA ARG A 120 -3.33 13.60 -4.70
C ARG A 120 -4.21 14.81 -4.39
N ALA A 121 -3.67 16.02 -4.34
CA ALA A 121 -4.42 17.22 -3.98
C ALA A 121 -5.68 17.39 -4.83
N SER A 122 -5.55 17.26 -6.15
CA SER A 122 -6.70 17.35 -7.08
C SER A 122 -7.76 16.27 -6.84
N ALA A 123 -7.34 15.03 -6.52
CA ALA A 123 -8.27 13.95 -6.18
C ALA A 123 -9.01 14.22 -4.86
N PHE A 124 -8.34 14.82 -3.87
CA PHE A 124 -8.99 15.24 -2.61
C PHE A 124 -10.05 16.30 -2.82
N GLU A 125 -9.89 17.14 -3.84
CA GLU A 125 -10.86 18.16 -4.25
C GLU A 125 -11.93 17.62 -5.22
N GLY A 126 -11.94 16.33 -5.53
CA GLY A 126 -12.91 15.70 -6.42
C GLY A 126 -12.69 15.95 -7.92
N ARG A 127 -11.52 16.43 -8.31
CA ARG A 127 -11.19 16.73 -9.72
C ARG A 127 -10.53 15.55 -10.46
N GLY A 128 -10.28 14.44 -9.75
CA GLY A 128 -9.49 13.33 -10.28
C GLY A 128 -8.00 13.65 -10.41
N ARG A 129 -7.21 12.70 -10.83
CA ARG A 129 -5.76 12.85 -11.06
C ARG A 129 -5.28 11.89 -12.13
N GLU A 130 -4.07 12.14 -12.66
CA GLU A 130 -3.35 11.16 -13.47
C GLU A 130 -3.03 9.91 -12.63
N PRO A 131 -3.46 8.72 -13.07
CA PRO A 131 -3.11 7.48 -12.37
C PRO A 131 -1.62 7.18 -12.46
N HIS A 132 -1.15 6.27 -11.64
CA HIS A 132 0.15 5.64 -11.86
C HIS A 132 0.05 4.64 -13.01
N ASP A 133 1.01 4.67 -13.92
CA ASP A 133 1.11 3.66 -14.97
C ASP A 133 1.46 2.31 -14.36
N ILE A 134 2.46 2.33 -13.46
CA ILE A 134 2.96 1.15 -12.77
C ILE A 134 3.23 1.47 -11.29
N LEU A 135 2.91 0.52 -10.41
CA LEU A 135 3.24 0.54 -8.99
C LEU A 135 3.92 -0.77 -8.60
N HIS A 136 4.89 -0.69 -7.69
CA HIS A 136 5.69 -1.84 -7.25
C HIS A 136 5.69 -1.98 -5.74
N TRP A 137 5.74 -3.23 -5.26
CA TRP A 137 5.91 -3.57 -3.85
C TRP A 137 6.92 -4.68 -3.70
N ALA A 138 7.80 -4.56 -2.71
CA ALA A 138 8.70 -5.61 -2.29
C ALA A 138 8.83 -5.60 -0.77
N HIS A 139 8.60 -6.74 -0.14
CA HIS A 139 8.70 -6.89 1.31
C HIS A 139 9.02 -8.34 1.69
N GLU A 140 10.19 -8.57 2.30
CA GLU A 140 10.59 -9.88 2.83
C GLU A 140 10.39 -11.03 1.83
N GLY A 141 10.86 -10.86 0.58
CA GLY A 141 10.74 -11.83 -0.50
C GLY A 141 9.37 -11.87 -1.21
N ASN A 142 8.37 -11.17 -0.67
CA ASN A 142 7.09 -11.00 -1.36
C ASN A 142 7.18 -9.84 -2.35
N HIS A 143 6.72 -10.04 -3.57
CA HIS A 143 6.84 -9.08 -4.66
C HIS A 143 5.50 -8.84 -5.32
N ALA A 144 5.23 -7.60 -5.74
CA ALA A 144 4.10 -7.30 -6.60
C ALA A 144 4.38 -6.11 -7.53
N ILE A 145 3.73 -6.14 -8.67
CA ILE A 145 3.64 -5.05 -9.62
C ILE A 145 2.18 -4.90 -10.06
N ARG A 146 1.71 -3.67 -10.16
CA ARG A 146 0.41 -3.34 -10.72
C ARG A 146 0.56 -2.39 -11.90
N SER A 147 0.00 -2.77 -13.04
CA SER A 147 -0.13 -1.95 -14.24
C SER A 147 -1.60 -1.87 -14.65
N GLY A 148 -2.20 -0.70 -14.48
CA GLY A 148 -3.63 -0.52 -14.66
C GLY A 148 -4.45 -1.49 -13.79
N LYS A 149 -5.24 -2.34 -14.45
CA LYS A 149 -6.05 -3.39 -13.79
C LYS A 149 -5.30 -4.68 -13.48
N TRP A 150 -4.12 -4.88 -14.06
CA TRP A 150 -3.35 -6.11 -13.87
C TRP A 150 -2.44 -5.99 -12.65
N LYS A 151 -2.50 -6.99 -11.80
CA LYS A 151 -1.58 -7.17 -10.68
C LYS A 151 -0.91 -8.53 -10.77
N LEU A 152 0.41 -8.52 -10.88
CA LEU A 152 1.24 -9.70 -10.76
C LEU A 152 1.81 -9.72 -9.35
N VAL A 153 1.63 -10.80 -8.61
CA VAL A 153 2.04 -10.92 -7.21
C VAL A 153 2.74 -12.25 -6.97
N MET A 154 3.72 -12.26 -6.08
CA MET A 154 4.44 -13.46 -5.68
C MET A 154 4.62 -13.46 -4.16
N GLU A 155 4.25 -14.55 -3.53
CA GLU A 155 4.64 -14.88 -2.17
C GLU A 155 6.05 -15.50 -2.18
N ASP A 156 6.88 -15.19 -1.19
CA ASP A 156 8.24 -15.71 -1.11
C ASP A 156 8.33 -17.22 -1.36
N GLY A 157 9.17 -17.59 -2.31
CA GLY A 157 9.38 -18.98 -2.72
C GLY A 157 8.21 -19.65 -3.47
N LYS A 158 7.17 -18.87 -3.86
CA LYS A 158 6.02 -19.38 -4.62
C LYS A 158 6.07 -18.91 -6.09
N PRO A 159 5.31 -19.55 -6.98
CA PRO A 159 5.09 -19.02 -8.33
C PRO A 159 4.43 -17.65 -8.32
N TRP A 160 4.59 -16.91 -9.42
CA TRP A 160 3.85 -15.70 -9.68
C TRP A 160 2.39 -16.00 -9.96
N GLU A 161 1.49 -15.20 -9.39
CA GLU A 161 0.04 -15.20 -9.58
C GLU A 161 -0.37 -13.91 -10.29
N LEU A 162 -1.29 -13.97 -11.25
CA LEU A 162 -1.77 -12.81 -12.03
C LEU A 162 -3.27 -12.58 -11.80
N TYR A 163 -3.66 -11.34 -11.49
CA TYR A 163 -5.04 -10.99 -11.20
C TYR A 163 -5.52 -9.77 -12.01
N ASP A 164 -6.78 -9.78 -12.41
CA ASP A 164 -7.51 -8.59 -12.86
C ASP A 164 -8.17 -7.94 -11.64
N ILE A 165 -7.52 -6.93 -11.07
CA ILE A 165 -7.93 -6.30 -9.79
C ILE A 165 -9.24 -5.51 -9.91
N GLU A 166 -9.66 -5.12 -11.10
CA GLU A 166 -10.96 -4.49 -11.30
C GLU A 166 -12.10 -5.51 -11.22
N ALA A 167 -11.89 -6.72 -11.73
CA ALA A 167 -12.86 -7.80 -11.71
C ALA A 167 -12.76 -8.67 -10.45
N ASP A 168 -11.56 -8.82 -9.88
CA ASP A 168 -11.26 -9.72 -8.77
C ASP A 168 -10.28 -9.08 -7.77
N ARG A 169 -10.75 -8.11 -7.00
CA ARG A 169 -9.96 -7.51 -5.89
C ARG A 169 -9.65 -8.46 -4.74
N THR A 170 -10.28 -9.62 -4.73
CA THR A 170 -10.08 -10.65 -3.71
C THR A 170 -8.97 -11.63 -4.04
N GLU A 171 -8.41 -11.53 -5.25
CA GLU A 171 -7.28 -12.34 -5.72
C GLU A 171 -7.57 -13.86 -5.61
N LEU A 172 -8.74 -14.29 -6.11
CA LEU A 172 -9.21 -15.68 -6.06
C LEU A 172 -9.04 -16.42 -7.38
N ASN A 173 -8.98 -15.71 -8.52
CA ASN A 173 -8.92 -16.28 -9.85
C ASN A 173 -7.56 -15.99 -10.48
N ASP A 174 -6.57 -16.86 -10.24
CA ASP A 174 -5.25 -16.74 -10.83
C ASP A 174 -5.29 -16.97 -12.35
N LEU A 175 -4.88 -15.96 -13.11
CA LEU A 175 -4.83 -15.94 -14.56
C LEU A 175 -3.43 -16.19 -15.14
N ALA A 176 -2.42 -16.49 -14.30
CA ALA A 176 -1.03 -16.62 -14.73
C ALA A 176 -0.86 -17.67 -15.83
N SER A 177 -1.49 -18.84 -15.68
CA SER A 177 -1.43 -19.90 -16.68
C SER A 177 -2.17 -19.55 -18.00
N ALA A 178 -3.18 -18.69 -17.93
CA ALA A 178 -3.96 -18.27 -19.09
C ALA A 178 -3.30 -17.09 -19.86
N LYS A 179 -2.37 -16.37 -19.21
CA LYS A 179 -1.72 -15.16 -19.77
C LYS A 179 -0.20 -15.16 -19.53
N PRO A 180 0.52 -16.19 -19.98
CA PRO A 180 1.95 -16.34 -19.68
C PRO A 180 2.82 -15.20 -20.25
N GLU A 181 2.43 -14.61 -21.37
CA GLU A 181 3.15 -13.49 -21.99
C GLU A 181 3.05 -12.23 -21.12
N LEU A 182 1.88 -11.92 -20.59
CA LEU A 182 1.68 -10.79 -19.68
C LEU A 182 2.42 -10.99 -18.35
N VAL A 183 2.46 -12.23 -17.84
CA VAL A 183 3.29 -12.57 -16.67
C VAL A 183 4.76 -12.28 -16.94
N ALA A 184 5.27 -12.69 -18.11
CA ALA A 184 6.68 -12.45 -18.47
C ALA A 184 6.98 -10.96 -18.63
N GLU A 185 6.09 -10.19 -19.23
CA GLU A 185 6.20 -8.74 -19.38
C GLU A 185 6.26 -8.04 -18.02
N LEU A 186 5.24 -8.21 -17.18
CA LEU A 186 5.16 -7.55 -15.87
C LEU A 186 6.28 -7.97 -14.93
N ARG A 187 6.72 -9.24 -15.01
CA ARG A 187 7.87 -9.71 -14.26
C ARG A 187 9.16 -9.01 -14.72
N GLY A 188 9.35 -8.82 -16.02
CA GLY A 188 10.50 -8.09 -16.56
C GLY A 188 10.56 -6.64 -16.05
N GLU A 189 9.42 -5.94 -16.06
CA GLU A 189 9.27 -4.59 -15.50
C GLU A 189 9.57 -4.55 -13.99
N PHE A 190 9.07 -5.53 -13.22
CA PHE A 190 9.40 -5.64 -11.81
C PHE A 190 10.90 -5.85 -11.57
N GLU A 191 11.54 -6.76 -12.31
CA GLU A 191 12.96 -7.08 -12.18
C GLU A 191 13.86 -5.87 -12.55
N GLU A 192 13.44 -5.03 -13.49
CA GLU A 192 14.12 -3.79 -13.83
C GLU A 192 14.02 -2.77 -12.70
N TRP A 193 12.83 -2.54 -12.17
CA TRP A 193 12.61 -1.67 -11.02
C TRP A 193 13.42 -2.17 -9.80
N ALA A 194 13.36 -3.45 -9.48
CA ALA A 194 14.05 -4.07 -8.34
C ALA A 194 15.58 -3.82 -8.40
N ARG A 195 16.19 -4.02 -9.58
CA ARG A 195 17.62 -3.72 -9.80
C ARG A 195 17.93 -2.22 -9.60
N ARG A 196 17.03 -1.32 -10.02
CA ARG A 196 17.21 0.13 -9.88
C ARG A 196 17.17 0.58 -8.43
N VAL A 197 16.29 0.00 -7.62
CA VAL A 197 16.09 0.39 -6.21
C VAL A 197 16.91 -0.45 -5.22
N GLY A 198 17.51 -1.55 -5.66
CA GLY A 198 18.37 -2.40 -4.84
C GLY A 198 17.61 -3.43 -3.99
N VAL A 199 16.55 -4.00 -4.53
CA VAL A 199 15.70 -5.06 -3.90
C VAL A 199 15.98 -6.40 -4.55
#